data_3f3ff548e7698e7ff08e9f39fc64f396
#
_entry.id   3f3ff548e7698e7ff08e9f39fc64f396
#
_cell.length_a   1.000
_cell.length_b   1.000
_cell.length_c   1.000
_cell.angle_alpha   90.00
_cell.angle_beta   90.00
_cell.angle_gamma   90.00
#
_symmetry.space_group_name_H-M   'P 1'
#
loop_
_entity.id
_entity.type
_entity.pdbx_description
1 polymer ?
#
loop_
_entity_poly.entity_id
_entity_poly.type
_entity_poly.pdbx_seq_one_letter_code
_entity_poly.pdbx_strand_id
1 'polypeptide(L)'
;MFPQFRTETPPSRGDTKLRAGIARNRGNVPATRDLPVYAGVRRLLLPICPTFPAGSRTRLLKRIASFGGAAALAFASFDLATAAEKHLTILAAVPDLAFPFFEHMADQIKDEAKKIGDIDLIIADGQRSSPKETADIEAAITKGVDGMLIDPNDVDALAPAIQEAIDAKIPVVTVDRRVDKDPGILAHVGADNVKGGEAQGLLIEKLFPNGATVMNLQGQSGASPAIDRNKGLHNVLDQAKDKYKFVFEDTAGFDRSKGLAMTESALAGMATPPDVIVAANDDMALGALEALKARNLLGKVKLIGFDALPEALGQIRAGNQTATIEQMPGGQVRGALQALVAFLRDGKKPDKQVILLTPIAITSDNLNQAERLNEVK
;
A
#
# COMPACT_ATOMS: atom_id res chain seq x y z
N MET A 1 19.17 -47.74 -33.86
CA MET A 1 17.83 -48.35 -33.82
C MET A 1 16.91 -47.33 -33.19
N PHE A 2 16.30 -46.47 -34.00
CA PHE A 2 15.40 -45.39 -33.58
C PHE A 2 13.97 -45.80 -33.95
N PRO A 3 12.97 -45.65 -33.10
CA PRO A 3 11.57 -45.81 -33.51
C PRO A 3 11.05 -44.47 -34.04
N GLN A 4 10.43 -44.54 -35.21
CA GLN A 4 9.73 -43.44 -35.88
C GLN A 4 8.41 -43.13 -35.17
N PHE A 5 8.13 -41.85 -34.89
CA PHE A 5 6.82 -41.38 -34.48
C PHE A 5 6.00 -41.01 -35.72
N ARG A 6 4.81 -41.61 -35.81
CA ARG A 6 3.77 -41.31 -36.80
C ARG A 6 3.11 -39.97 -36.47
N THR A 7 2.98 -39.16 -37.51
CA THR A 7 2.12 -37.97 -37.54
C THR A 7 0.67 -38.37 -37.78
N GLU A 8 -0.22 -38.06 -36.85
CA GLU A 8 -1.68 -38.08 -37.09
C GLU A 8 -2.21 -36.66 -37.25
N THR A 9 -2.90 -36.45 -38.36
CA THR A 9 -3.63 -35.23 -38.73
C THR A 9 -4.99 -35.17 -38.04
N PRO A 10 -5.48 -33.97 -37.57
CA PRO A 10 -6.83 -33.85 -37.02
C PRO A 10 -7.87 -33.63 -38.12
N PRO A 11 -9.17 -34.02 -37.87
CA PRO A 11 -10.26 -33.94 -38.86
C PRO A 11 -10.87 -32.52 -38.93
N SER A 12 -11.41 -32.25 -40.12
CA SER A 12 -12.03 -31.02 -40.60
C SER A 12 -13.43 -30.75 -40.05
N ARG A 13 -13.66 -29.48 -39.83
CA ARG A 13 -14.89 -28.64 -39.91
C ARG A 13 -16.28 -29.30 -39.96
N GLY A 14 -17.10 -28.87 -39.01
CA GLY A 14 -18.56 -28.90 -39.12
C GLY A 14 -19.14 -27.49 -38.88
N ASP A 15 -19.72 -26.89 -39.93
CA ASP A 15 -20.46 -25.64 -39.91
C ASP A 15 -21.76 -25.79 -39.11
N THR A 16 -22.02 -24.87 -38.18
CA THR A 16 -23.41 -24.65 -37.70
C THR A 16 -23.67 -23.15 -37.61
N LYS A 17 -24.44 -22.68 -38.57
CA LYS A 17 -25.11 -21.37 -38.60
C LYS A 17 -26.12 -21.29 -37.46
N LEU A 18 -26.07 -20.27 -36.64
CA LEU A 18 -27.21 -19.84 -35.85
C LEU A 18 -27.42 -18.34 -35.98
N ARG A 19 -28.67 -18.02 -36.28
CA ARG A 19 -29.24 -16.76 -36.73
C ARG A 19 -29.21 -15.66 -35.68
N ALA A 20 -29.02 -14.43 -36.20
CA ALA A 20 -29.24 -13.17 -35.51
C ALA A 20 -30.65 -13.02 -34.95
N GLY A 21 -30.76 -12.54 -33.73
CA GLY A 21 -31.98 -11.97 -33.15
C GLY A 21 -31.67 -10.56 -32.63
N ILE A 22 -32.06 -9.57 -33.43
CA ILE A 22 -31.99 -8.15 -33.06
C ILE A 22 -33.22 -7.84 -32.21
N ALA A 23 -33.04 -7.47 -30.94
CA ALA A 23 -34.07 -6.79 -30.16
C ALA A 23 -33.55 -5.41 -29.77
N ARG A 24 -34.05 -4.39 -30.48
CA ARG A 24 -33.92 -2.97 -30.09
C ARG A 24 -34.87 -2.70 -28.94
N ASN A 25 -34.37 -2.30 -27.81
CA ASN A 25 -35.18 -1.67 -26.77
C ASN A 25 -34.75 -0.21 -26.62
N ARG A 26 -35.59 0.72 -27.10
CA ARG A 26 -35.52 2.15 -26.83
C ARG A 26 -36.33 2.41 -25.56
N GLY A 27 -35.70 2.93 -24.54
CA GLY A 27 -36.35 3.36 -23.30
C GLY A 27 -35.71 4.61 -22.76
N ASN A 28 -36.33 5.71 -23.01
CA ASN A 28 -36.49 7.00 -22.30
C ASN A 28 -35.39 7.43 -21.29
N VAL A 29 -34.77 8.55 -21.65
CA VAL A 29 -34.10 9.51 -20.77
C VAL A 29 -35.15 10.46 -20.20
N PRO A 30 -35.28 10.70 -18.90
CA PRO A 30 -35.93 11.90 -18.37
C PRO A 30 -34.93 13.00 -18.06
N ALA A 31 -35.37 14.21 -18.42
CA ALA A 31 -34.69 15.47 -18.35
C ALA A 31 -34.30 15.93 -16.92
N THR A 32 -33.21 16.69 -16.90
CA THR A 32 -32.77 17.70 -15.97
C THR A 32 -33.77 18.21 -14.93
N ARG A 33 -33.38 18.17 -13.65
CA ARG A 33 -33.96 19.04 -12.64
C ARG A 33 -32.81 19.82 -11.91
N ASP A 34 -33.08 21.12 -11.88
CA ASP A 34 -32.24 22.16 -11.34
C ASP A 34 -31.80 21.96 -9.89
N LEU A 35 -30.55 22.31 -9.61
CA LEU A 35 -30.01 22.48 -8.26
C LEU A 35 -30.31 23.91 -7.76
N PRO A 36 -30.80 24.11 -6.54
CA PRO A 36 -30.85 25.43 -5.96
C PRO A 36 -29.50 25.81 -5.34
N VAL A 37 -29.04 26.98 -5.73
CA VAL A 37 -27.96 27.75 -5.10
C VAL A 37 -28.40 28.19 -3.73
N TYR A 38 -27.70 27.79 -2.67
CA TYR A 38 -27.82 28.43 -1.36
C TYR A 38 -26.53 29.20 -1.03
N ALA A 39 -26.61 30.51 -1.24
CA ALA A 39 -25.75 31.48 -0.60
C ALA A 39 -26.29 31.76 0.81
N GLY A 40 -25.43 31.69 1.83
CA GLY A 40 -25.85 32.01 3.21
C GLY A 40 -24.68 31.95 4.19
N VAL A 41 -23.76 32.92 4.08
CA VAL A 41 -22.77 33.20 5.14
C VAL A 41 -23.51 33.80 6.32
N ARG A 42 -23.57 33.09 7.44
CA ARG A 42 -23.88 33.72 8.75
C ARG A 42 -22.71 33.51 9.71
N ARG A 43 -22.01 34.63 9.96
CA ARG A 43 -21.12 34.79 11.11
C ARG A 43 -21.94 34.59 12.40
N LEU A 44 -21.53 33.65 13.23
CA LEU A 44 -21.96 33.57 14.60
C LEU A 44 -20.89 34.21 15.49
N LEU A 45 -21.30 35.30 16.12
CA LEU A 45 -20.57 36.02 17.15
C LEU A 45 -20.55 35.19 18.44
N LEU A 46 -19.39 35.10 19.08
CA LEU A 46 -19.17 34.57 20.41
C LEU A 46 -19.82 35.50 21.46
N PRO A 47 -20.47 34.99 22.51
CA PRO A 47 -20.88 35.81 23.62
C PRO A 47 -19.75 36.05 24.63
N ILE A 48 -19.68 37.29 25.01
CA ILE A 48 -18.77 37.94 25.94
C ILE A 48 -18.93 37.37 27.35
N CYS A 49 -17.81 37.10 28.05
CA CYS A 49 -17.73 36.86 29.47
C CYS A 49 -18.25 38.04 30.28
N PRO A 50 -19.05 37.86 31.33
CA PRO A 50 -19.31 38.92 32.29
C PRO A 50 -18.22 38.97 33.37
N THR A 51 -17.63 40.12 33.50
CA THR A 51 -16.74 40.55 34.60
C THR A 51 -17.49 40.60 35.91
N PHE A 52 -16.92 40.00 36.97
CA PHE A 52 -17.35 40.24 38.38
C PHE A 52 -16.59 41.42 38.96
N PRO A 53 -17.28 42.30 39.72
CA PRO A 53 -16.62 43.41 40.41
C PRO A 53 -16.05 42.96 41.76
N ALA A 54 -14.87 43.49 42.07
CA ALA A 54 -14.24 43.42 43.39
C ALA A 54 -14.90 44.41 44.40
N GLY A 55 -15.04 43.93 45.60
CA GLY A 55 -15.29 44.81 46.75
C GLY A 55 -16.24 44.20 47.79
N SER A 56 -15.85 43.83 48.91
CA SER A 56 -15.47 44.57 50.07
C SER A 56 -15.23 43.67 51.29
N ARG A 57 -14.22 44.04 52.02
CA ARG A 57 -13.91 43.53 53.36
C ARG A 57 -15.00 43.92 54.34
N THR A 58 -15.41 43.08 55.33
CA THR A 58 -15.29 43.37 56.73
C THR A 58 -15.85 42.26 57.62
N ARG A 59 -15.02 41.78 58.50
CA ARG A 59 -15.19 41.36 59.89
C ARG A 59 -16.56 40.87 60.34
N LEU A 60 -16.65 39.66 60.84
CA LEU A 60 -17.21 39.36 62.11
C LEU A 60 -16.50 38.18 62.79
N LEU A 61 -15.75 38.50 63.82
CA LEU A 61 -15.19 37.59 64.82
C LEU A 61 -16.23 37.33 65.90
N LYS A 62 -16.32 36.13 66.39
CA LYS A 62 -16.54 35.65 67.76
C LYS A 62 -17.71 34.72 67.98
N ARG A 63 -17.33 33.59 68.58
CA ARG A 63 -18.05 32.67 69.48
C ARG A 63 -18.89 31.59 68.77
N ILE A 64 -18.50 30.37 68.98
CA ILE A 64 -18.89 29.50 70.09
C ILE A 64 -17.96 28.25 70.09
N ALA A 65 -17.56 27.91 71.27
CA ALA A 65 -16.75 26.77 71.63
C ALA A 65 -17.57 25.45 71.68
N SER A 66 -16.86 24.33 71.50
CA SER A 66 -17.14 23.03 72.11
C SER A 66 -18.26 22.20 71.48
N PHE A 67 -17.89 21.26 70.62
CA PHE A 67 -18.28 19.86 70.78
C PHE A 67 -17.25 19.01 70.09
N GLY A 68 -16.60 18.14 70.86
CA GLY A 68 -15.62 17.18 70.30
C GLY A 68 -16.34 16.11 69.52
N GLY A 69 -15.84 15.92 68.30
CA GLY A 69 -16.21 14.86 67.42
C GLY A 69 -15.01 14.61 66.54
N ALA A 70 -14.22 13.59 66.85
CA ALA A 70 -13.13 13.12 65.99
C ALA A 70 -13.74 12.54 64.72
N ALA A 71 -13.91 13.38 63.69
CA ALA A 71 -14.16 12.94 62.35
C ALA A 71 -12.79 12.53 61.75
N ALA A 72 -12.48 11.24 61.82
CA ALA A 72 -11.40 10.64 61.07
C ALA A 72 -11.73 10.81 59.57
N LEU A 73 -11.11 11.82 58.93
CA LEU A 73 -11.06 11.95 57.50
C LEU A 73 -10.22 10.78 56.97
N ALA A 74 -10.89 9.67 56.64
CA ALA A 74 -10.31 8.64 55.80
C ALA A 74 -10.10 9.27 54.43
N PHE A 75 -8.89 9.76 54.17
CA PHE A 75 -8.40 9.97 52.83
C PHE A 75 -8.33 8.57 52.17
N ALA A 76 -9.41 8.23 51.46
CA ALA A 76 -9.32 7.15 50.48
C ALA A 76 -8.36 7.64 49.41
N SER A 77 -7.08 7.21 49.53
CA SER A 77 -6.13 7.27 48.44
C SER A 77 -6.74 6.44 47.32
N PHE A 78 -7.40 7.07 46.38
CA PHE A 78 -7.62 6.46 45.08
C PHE A 78 -6.23 6.33 44.47
N ASP A 79 -5.56 5.20 44.73
CA ASP A 79 -4.50 4.72 43.86
C ASP A 79 -5.18 4.59 42.47
N LEU A 80 -4.93 5.58 41.60
CA LEU A 80 -5.04 5.36 40.19
C LEU A 80 -3.96 4.31 39.86
N ALA A 81 -4.29 3.04 40.08
CA ALA A 81 -3.57 1.96 39.45
C ALA A 81 -3.69 2.24 37.95
N THR A 82 -2.65 2.82 37.36
CA THR A 82 -2.45 2.76 35.92
C THR A 82 -2.49 1.28 35.59
N ALA A 83 -3.61 0.83 35.00
CA ALA A 83 -3.67 -0.54 34.51
C ALA A 83 -2.46 -0.73 33.63
N ALA A 84 -1.59 -1.69 34.00
CA ALA A 84 -0.44 -2.02 33.18
C ALA A 84 -0.99 -2.33 31.78
N GLU A 85 -0.39 -1.72 30.75
CA GLU A 85 -0.81 -1.98 29.38
C GLU A 85 -0.72 -3.49 29.10
N LYS A 86 -1.70 -4.01 28.38
CA LYS A 86 -1.73 -5.45 28.05
C LYS A 86 -0.50 -5.77 27.19
N HIS A 87 0.34 -6.68 27.68
CA HIS A 87 1.42 -7.25 26.89
C HIS A 87 0.85 -8.05 25.70
N LEU A 88 1.39 -7.82 24.50
CA LEU A 88 0.89 -8.40 23.27
C LEU A 88 1.98 -9.22 22.56
N THR A 89 1.61 -10.37 22.02
CA THR A 89 2.42 -11.12 21.06
C THR A 89 1.82 -10.95 19.67
N ILE A 90 2.57 -10.35 18.73
CA ILE A 90 2.10 -10.03 17.38
C ILE A 90 3.00 -10.71 16.35
N LEU A 91 2.37 -11.43 15.39
CA LEU A 91 3.05 -11.86 14.16
C LEU A 91 3.06 -10.71 13.16
N ALA A 92 4.22 -10.43 12.55
CA ALA A 92 4.34 -9.62 11.35
C ALA A 92 5.00 -10.46 10.25
N ALA A 93 4.22 -10.87 9.25
CA ALA A 93 4.67 -11.66 8.12
C ALA A 93 4.84 -10.76 6.89
N VAL A 94 6.00 -10.88 6.24
CA VAL A 94 6.33 -10.15 5.01
C VAL A 94 6.75 -11.12 3.91
N PRO A 95 6.54 -10.79 2.62
CA PRO A 95 6.77 -11.71 1.52
C PRO A 95 8.22 -12.18 1.36
N ASP A 96 9.22 -11.30 1.56
CA ASP A 96 10.64 -11.66 1.40
C ASP A 96 11.57 -10.57 1.96
N LEU A 97 12.30 -10.87 3.03
CA LEU A 97 13.25 -9.95 3.64
C LEU A 97 14.52 -9.71 2.79
N ALA A 98 14.74 -10.46 1.71
CA ALA A 98 15.84 -10.18 0.78
C ALA A 98 15.60 -8.92 -0.06
N PHE A 99 14.36 -8.40 -0.11
CA PHE A 99 14.05 -7.16 -0.81
C PHE A 99 14.18 -5.94 0.10
N PRO A 100 14.92 -4.89 -0.31
CA PRO A 100 15.13 -3.67 0.47
C PRO A 100 13.83 -2.95 0.90
N PHE A 101 12.75 -3.16 0.14
CA PHE A 101 11.42 -2.64 0.47
C PHE A 101 10.84 -3.30 1.72
N PHE A 102 10.83 -4.64 1.77
CA PHE A 102 10.27 -5.39 2.90
C PHE A 102 11.20 -5.38 4.12
N GLU A 103 12.53 -5.34 3.92
CA GLU A 103 13.49 -5.11 5.00
C GLU A 103 13.17 -3.80 5.72
N HIS A 104 12.99 -2.70 4.96
CA HIS A 104 12.60 -1.41 5.53
C HIS A 104 11.26 -1.48 6.25
N MET A 105 10.23 -2.13 5.68
CA MET A 105 8.94 -2.30 6.35
C MET A 105 9.09 -3.03 7.68
N ALA A 106 9.84 -4.13 7.72
CA ALA A 106 10.09 -4.91 8.94
C ALA A 106 10.81 -4.06 10.01
N ASP A 107 11.76 -3.23 9.62
CA ASP A 107 12.45 -2.33 10.55
C ASP A 107 11.51 -1.23 11.08
N GLN A 108 10.66 -0.66 10.23
CA GLN A 108 9.64 0.30 10.68
C GLN A 108 8.61 -0.33 11.62
N ILE A 109 8.25 -1.62 11.42
CA ILE A 109 7.37 -2.35 12.36
C ILE A 109 8.07 -2.53 13.72
N LYS A 110 9.35 -2.95 13.72
CA LYS A 110 10.15 -3.10 14.95
C LYS A 110 10.28 -1.79 15.73
N ASP A 111 10.57 -0.70 15.02
CA ASP A 111 10.70 0.62 15.60
C ASP A 111 9.39 1.12 16.20
N GLU A 112 8.27 0.91 15.49
CA GLU A 112 6.96 1.31 15.98
C GLU A 112 6.51 0.45 17.17
N ALA A 113 6.71 -0.87 17.12
CA ALA A 113 6.43 -1.77 18.24
C ALA A 113 7.23 -1.36 19.50
N LYS A 114 8.50 -0.99 19.34
CA LYS A 114 9.33 -0.48 20.44
C LYS A 114 8.83 0.84 21.01
N LYS A 115 8.31 1.74 20.18
CA LYS A 115 7.72 3.02 20.64
C LYS A 115 6.42 2.81 21.39
N ILE A 116 5.57 1.88 20.90
CA ILE A 116 4.31 1.55 21.55
C ILE A 116 4.58 0.86 22.90
N GLY A 117 5.57 -0.04 22.98
CA GLY A 117 5.91 -0.79 24.20
C GLY A 117 5.02 -2.01 24.44
N ASP A 118 5.50 -2.91 25.31
CA ASP A 118 4.81 -4.13 25.74
C ASP A 118 4.30 -5.01 24.58
N ILE A 119 5.15 -5.16 23.53
CA ILE A 119 4.89 -5.99 22.35
C ILE A 119 6.05 -6.95 22.12
N ASP A 120 5.77 -8.26 22.15
CA ASP A 120 6.62 -9.31 21.62
C ASP A 120 6.32 -9.46 20.13
N LEU A 121 7.23 -8.99 19.29
CA LEU A 121 7.08 -9.02 17.84
C LEU A 121 7.76 -10.27 17.25
N ILE A 122 7.04 -11.03 16.45
CA ILE A 122 7.54 -12.15 15.66
C ILE A 122 7.58 -11.69 14.22
N ILE A 123 8.77 -11.56 13.62
CA ILE A 123 8.90 -11.29 12.18
C ILE A 123 9.02 -12.62 11.45
N ALA A 124 8.15 -12.86 10.47
CA ALA A 124 8.21 -14.01 9.58
C ALA A 124 8.59 -13.57 8.17
N ASP A 125 9.54 -14.30 7.59
CA ASP A 125 10.03 -14.12 6.22
C ASP A 125 9.40 -15.17 5.31
N GLY A 126 8.49 -14.75 4.44
CA GLY A 126 7.76 -15.63 3.52
C GLY A 126 8.63 -16.24 2.41
N GLN A 127 9.83 -15.71 2.16
CA GLN A 127 10.77 -16.18 1.14
C GLN A 127 10.11 -16.35 -0.25
N ARG A 128 9.16 -15.45 -0.60
CA ARG A 128 8.36 -15.46 -1.83
C ARG A 128 7.53 -16.75 -2.01
N SER A 129 7.18 -17.40 -0.92
CA SER A 129 6.49 -18.70 -0.92
C SER A 129 5.19 -18.62 -0.14
N SER A 130 4.06 -18.61 -0.82
CA SER A 130 2.75 -18.65 -0.16
C SER A 130 2.55 -19.88 0.75
N PRO A 131 3.07 -21.09 0.40
CA PRO A 131 3.07 -22.22 1.35
C PRO A 131 3.88 -21.96 2.62
N LYS A 132 5.01 -21.21 2.53
CA LYS A 132 5.80 -20.83 3.70
C LYS A 132 5.05 -19.85 4.58
N GLU A 133 4.46 -18.80 4.00
CA GLU A 133 3.62 -17.86 4.74
C GLU A 133 2.42 -18.54 5.39
N THR A 134 1.76 -19.47 4.69
CA THR A 134 0.69 -20.31 5.28
C THR A 134 1.18 -21.02 6.53
N ALA A 135 2.33 -21.70 6.45
CA ALA A 135 2.91 -22.41 7.60
C ALA A 135 3.28 -21.45 8.75
N ASP A 136 3.75 -20.24 8.45
CA ASP A 136 4.06 -19.24 9.48
C ASP A 136 2.79 -18.74 10.19
N ILE A 137 1.69 -18.54 9.46
CA ILE A 137 0.38 -18.17 10.01
C ILE A 137 -0.16 -19.29 10.91
N GLU A 138 -0.14 -20.55 10.43
CA GLU A 138 -0.57 -21.72 11.19
C GLU A 138 0.25 -21.91 12.48
N ALA A 139 1.56 -21.73 12.41
CA ALA A 139 2.44 -21.75 13.57
C ALA A 139 2.09 -20.65 14.59
N ALA A 140 1.77 -19.45 14.13
CA ALA A 140 1.37 -18.33 14.98
C ALA A 140 -0.02 -18.57 15.61
N ILE A 141 -0.98 -19.17 14.90
CA ILE A 141 -2.27 -19.60 15.44
C ILE A 141 -2.02 -20.61 16.58
N THR A 142 -1.19 -21.64 16.32
CA THR A 142 -0.84 -22.66 17.32
C THR A 142 -0.15 -22.07 18.55
N LYS A 143 0.69 -21.06 18.37
CA LYS A 143 1.35 -20.34 19.45
C LYS A 143 0.39 -19.47 20.27
N GLY A 144 -0.75 -19.11 19.71
CA GLY A 144 -1.75 -18.26 20.36
C GLY A 144 -1.31 -16.79 20.41
N VAL A 145 -0.85 -16.24 19.28
CA VAL A 145 -0.55 -14.80 19.18
C VAL A 145 -1.81 -13.97 19.36
N ASP A 146 -1.67 -12.76 19.91
CA ASP A 146 -2.79 -11.84 20.14
C ASP A 146 -3.34 -11.23 18.84
N GLY A 147 -2.50 -11.04 17.83
CA GLY A 147 -2.88 -10.46 16.54
C GLY A 147 -1.83 -10.67 15.45
N MET A 148 -2.23 -10.41 14.21
CA MET A 148 -1.36 -10.60 13.06
C MET A 148 -1.38 -9.38 12.13
N LEU A 149 -0.18 -9.00 11.69
CA LEU A 149 0.06 -8.05 10.62
C LEU A 149 0.62 -8.85 9.44
N ILE A 150 -0.11 -8.94 8.33
CA ILE A 150 0.22 -9.82 7.21
C ILE A 150 0.34 -9.00 5.92
N ASP A 151 1.46 -9.14 5.24
CA ASP A 151 1.67 -8.66 3.87
C ASP A 151 1.64 -9.88 2.94
N PRO A 152 0.49 -10.24 2.36
CA PRO A 152 0.33 -11.53 1.68
C PRO A 152 1.09 -11.56 0.34
N ASN A 153 1.85 -12.64 0.12
CA ASN A 153 2.59 -12.84 -1.12
C ASN A 153 1.67 -12.95 -2.36
N ASP A 154 0.45 -13.45 -2.19
CA ASP A 154 -0.54 -13.67 -3.26
C ASP A 154 -1.96 -13.43 -2.77
N VAL A 155 -2.80 -12.78 -3.59
CA VAL A 155 -4.16 -12.33 -3.23
C VAL A 155 -5.14 -13.46 -2.92
N ASP A 156 -4.97 -14.62 -3.54
CA ASP A 156 -5.86 -15.78 -3.40
C ASP A 156 -5.25 -16.86 -2.50
N ALA A 157 -3.94 -17.13 -2.63
CA ALA A 157 -3.29 -18.26 -1.98
C ALA A 157 -3.26 -18.15 -0.44
N LEU A 158 -3.16 -16.92 0.10
CA LEU A 158 -3.11 -16.68 1.55
C LEU A 158 -4.50 -16.52 2.21
N ALA A 159 -5.56 -16.30 1.43
CA ALA A 159 -6.90 -16.10 1.96
C ALA A 159 -7.39 -17.24 2.90
N PRO A 160 -7.13 -18.54 2.62
CA PRO A 160 -7.51 -19.61 3.53
C PRO A 160 -6.82 -19.54 4.90
N ALA A 161 -5.51 -19.34 4.95
CA ALA A 161 -4.75 -19.24 6.20
C ALA A 161 -5.15 -18.01 7.03
N ILE A 162 -5.43 -16.90 6.37
CA ILE A 162 -5.97 -15.69 7.02
C ILE A 162 -7.36 -15.99 7.60
N GLN A 163 -8.21 -16.73 6.88
CA GLN A 163 -9.51 -17.15 7.38
C GLN A 163 -9.38 -18.02 8.63
N GLU A 164 -8.43 -18.97 8.66
CA GLU A 164 -8.16 -19.80 9.83
C GLU A 164 -7.76 -18.97 11.06
N ALA A 165 -6.92 -17.95 10.89
CA ALA A 165 -6.57 -17.03 11.97
C ALA A 165 -7.82 -16.30 12.52
N ILE A 166 -8.70 -15.83 11.63
CA ILE A 166 -9.94 -15.13 12.01
C ILE A 166 -10.91 -16.09 12.71
N ASP A 167 -11.03 -17.33 12.26
CA ASP A 167 -11.87 -18.36 12.90
C ASP A 167 -11.35 -18.71 14.30
N ALA A 168 -10.02 -18.67 14.49
CA ALA A 168 -9.35 -18.77 15.79
C ALA A 168 -9.52 -17.51 16.66
N LYS A 169 -10.25 -16.48 16.20
CA LYS A 169 -10.49 -15.20 16.89
C LYS A 169 -9.24 -14.35 17.05
N ILE A 170 -8.26 -14.53 16.19
CA ILE A 170 -7.06 -13.68 16.11
C ILE A 170 -7.34 -12.57 15.09
N PRO A 171 -7.33 -11.28 15.49
CA PRO A 171 -7.52 -10.19 14.57
C PRO A 171 -6.34 -10.07 13.61
N VAL A 172 -6.66 -9.88 12.33
CA VAL A 172 -5.68 -9.73 11.25
C VAL A 172 -5.82 -8.35 10.62
N VAL A 173 -4.71 -7.66 10.45
CA VAL A 173 -4.57 -6.48 9.58
C VAL A 173 -3.68 -6.88 8.42
N THR A 174 -4.13 -6.66 7.18
CA THR A 174 -3.24 -6.78 6.02
C THR A 174 -2.55 -5.44 5.74
N VAL A 175 -1.30 -5.48 5.29
CA VAL A 175 -0.50 -4.29 5.00
C VAL A 175 0.14 -4.42 3.62
N ASP A 176 0.34 -3.30 2.91
CA ASP A 176 0.88 -3.21 1.55
C ASP A 176 0.06 -4.00 0.53
N ARG A 177 0.05 -5.32 0.62
CA ARG A 177 -0.72 -6.21 -0.25
C ARG A 177 -2.04 -6.60 0.40
N ARG A 178 -3.09 -6.68 -0.41
CA ARG A 178 -4.42 -7.14 0.02
C ARG A 178 -4.68 -8.59 -0.40
N VAL A 179 -5.71 -9.18 0.19
CA VAL A 179 -6.38 -10.37 -0.34
C VAL A 179 -7.66 -9.96 -1.06
N ASP A 180 -8.02 -10.66 -2.13
CA ASP A 180 -9.18 -10.29 -2.96
C ASP A 180 -10.51 -10.71 -2.32
N LYS A 181 -10.53 -11.79 -1.58
CA LYS A 181 -11.69 -12.21 -0.78
C LYS A 181 -11.52 -11.70 0.63
N ASP A 182 -12.45 -10.89 1.09
CA ASP A 182 -12.45 -10.41 2.47
C ASP A 182 -12.85 -11.55 3.43
N PRO A 183 -11.89 -12.15 4.14
CA PRO A 183 -12.18 -13.19 5.14
C PRO A 183 -12.66 -12.59 6.47
N GLY A 184 -12.94 -11.29 6.56
CA GLY A 184 -13.32 -10.60 7.79
C GLY A 184 -12.13 -10.00 8.53
N ILE A 185 -11.11 -9.54 7.83
CA ILE A 185 -9.95 -8.85 8.42
C ILE A 185 -10.37 -7.58 9.17
N LEU A 186 -9.61 -7.19 10.18
CA LEU A 186 -9.85 -5.96 10.95
C LEU A 186 -9.67 -4.72 10.08
N ALA A 187 -8.59 -4.67 9.30
CA ALA A 187 -8.31 -3.62 8.34
C ALA A 187 -7.31 -4.08 7.27
N HIS A 188 -7.29 -3.34 6.16
CA HIS A 188 -6.20 -3.29 5.19
C HIS A 188 -5.60 -1.87 5.18
N VAL A 189 -4.28 -1.77 5.31
CA VAL A 189 -3.54 -0.51 5.21
C VAL A 189 -2.50 -0.63 4.11
N GLY A 190 -2.62 0.15 3.04
CA GLY A 190 -1.73 0.02 1.89
C GLY A 190 -1.64 1.33 1.09
N ALA A 191 -0.97 1.26 -0.05
CA ALA A 191 -1.00 2.32 -1.05
C ALA A 191 -2.19 2.12 -2.01
N ASP A 192 -2.73 3.22 -2.56
CA ASP A 192 -3.66 3.16 -3.69
C ASP A 192 -2.87 2.83 -4.97
N ASN A 193 -2.58 1.54 -5.17
CA ASN A 193 -1.73 1.08 -6.26
C ASN A 193 -2.33 1.36 -7.65
N VAL A 194 -3.66 1.47 -7.78
CA VAL A 194 -4.28 1.91 -9.05
C VAL A 194 -3.89 3.35 -9.34
N LYS A 195 -4.04 4.26 -8.35
CA LYS A 195 -3.58 5.65 -8.50
C LYS A 195 -2.07 5.75 -8.70
N GLY A 196 -1.29 4.84 -8.11
CA GLY A 196 0.14 4.77 -8.34
C GLY A 196 0.49 4.47 -9.80
N GLY A 197 -0.18 3.48 -10.40
CA GLY A 197 -0.06 3.18 -11.84
C GLY A 197 -0.59 4.31 -12.73
N GLU A 198 -1.71 4.95 -12.34
CA GLU A 198 -2.19 6.16 -13.02
C GLU A 198 -1.17 7.29 -12.98
N ALA A 199 -0.48 7.49 -11.84
CA ALA A 199 0.57 8.49 -11.72
C ALA A 199 1.76 8.19 -12.66
N GLN A 200 2.14 6.91 -12.85
CA GLN A 200 3.13 6.53 -13.87
C GLN A 200 2.65 6.89 -15.28
N GLY A 201 1.40 6.56 -15.62
CA GLY A 201 0.80 6.87 -16.92
C GLY A 201 0.73 8.37 -17.19
N LEU A 202 0.23 9.16 -16.24
CA LEU A 202 0.14 10.63 -16.34
C LEU A 202 1.54 11.28 -16.49
N LEU A 203 2.55 10.71 -15.84
CA LEU A 203 3.92 11.17 -16.01
C LEU A 203 4.44 10.87 -17.42
N ILE A 204 4.11 9.73 -18.01
CA ILE A 204 4.44 9.41 -19.39
C ILE A 204 3.76 10.39 -20.35
N GLU A 205 2.46 10.69 -20.16
CA GLU A 205 1.76 11.70 -20.96
C GLU A 205 2.40 13.08 -20.88
N LYS A 206 2.83 13.49 -19.67
CA LYS A 206 3.53 14.75 -19.45
C LYS A 206 4.89 14.80 -20.17
N LEU A 207 5.64 13.70 -20.13
CA LEU A 207 6.96 13.62 -20.76
C LEU A 207 6.87 13.54 -22.30
N PHE A 208 5.82 12.90 -22.81
CA PHE A 208 5.63 12.60 -24.22
C PHE A 208 4.24 13.04 -24.72
N PRO A 209 3.92 14.34 -24.77
CA PRO A 209 2.56 14.81 -25.12
C PRO A 209 2.11 14.41 -26.54
N ASN A 210 3.07 14.09 -27.42
CA ASN A 210 2.81 13.66 -28.79
C ASN A 210 2.73 12.14 -28.97
N GLY A 211 2.96 11.37 -27.88
CA GLY A 211 2.95 9.91 -27.88
C GLY A 211 4.34 9.30 -27.62
N ALA A 212 4.35 8.04 -27.23
CA ALA A 212 5.55 7.25 -26.90
C ALA A 212 5.39 5.77 -27.15
N THR A 213 6.50 5.10 -27.40
CA THR A 213 6.62 3.66 -27.27
C THR A 213 7.00 3.29 -25.84
N VAL A 214 6.23 2.38 -25.24
CA VAL A 214 6.31 2.03 -23.82
C VAL A 214 6.74 0.57 -23.67
N MET A 215 7.75 0.32 -22.87
CA MET A 215 8.10 -1.00 -22.37
C MET A 215 7.63 -1.09 -20.91
N ASN A 216 6.76 -2.05 -20.60
CA ASN A 216 6.19 -2.25 -19.28
C ASN A 216 6.74 -3.52 -18.63
N LEU A 217 7.54 -3.35 -17.57
CA LEU A 217 8.01 -4.42 -16.70
C LEU A 217 7.02 -4.62 -15.56
N GLN A 218 6.17 -5.65 -15.69
CA GLN A 218 5.13 -5.93 -14.70
C GLN A 218 5.70 -6.61 -13.45
N GLY A 219 5.01 -6.46 -12.33
CA GLY A 219 5.38 -7.06 -11.07
C GLY A 219 5.07 -8.55 -10.98
N GLN A 220 5.18 -9.10 -9.77
CA GLN A 220 4.90 -10.51 -9.48
C GLN A 220 3.43 -10.84 -9.76
N SER A 221 3.20 -11.86 -10.60
CA SER A 221 1.85 -12.38 -10.84
C SER A 221 1.20 -12.83 -9.53
N GLY A 222 -0.08 -12.52 -9.35
CA GLY A 222 -0.83 -12.82 -8.11
C GLY A 222 -0.63 -11.82 -6.96
N ALA A 223 0.35 -10.91 -7.05
CA ALA A 223 0.50 -9.85 -6.06
C ALA A 223 -0.41 -8.64 -6.37
N SER A 224 -1.20 -8.19 -5.39
CA SER A 224 -2.14 -7.08 -5.60
C SER A 224 -1.51 -5.79 -6.13
N PRO A 225 -0.30 -5.36 -5.71
CA PRO A 225 0.33 -4.18 -6.29
C PRO A 225 0.65 -4.34 -7.78
N ALA A 226 1.05 -5.54 -8.23
CA ALA A 226 1.32 -5.79 -9.65
C ALA A 226 0.06 -5.64 -10.49
N ILE A 227 -1.04 -6.24 -10.04
CA ILE A 227 -2.36 -6.17 -10.69
C ILE A 227 -2.84 -4.73 -10.78
N ASP A 228 -2.79 -4.01 -9.66
CA ASP A 228 -3.35 -2.66 -9.54
C ASP A 228 -2.50 -1.60 -10.24
N ARG A 229 -1.17 -1.65 -10.13
CA ARG A 229 -0.26 -0.74 -10.85
C ARG A 229 -0.40 -0.90 -12.36
N ASN A 230 -0.44 -2.14 -12.83
CA ASN A 230 -0.66 -2.41 -14.25
C ASN A 230 -2.02 -1.87 -14.72
N LYS A 231 -3.10 -2.13 -13.97
CA LYS A 231 -4.43 -1.57 -14.25
C LYS A 231 -4.41 -0.05 -14.30
N GLY A 232 -3.76 0.60 -13.34
CA GLY A 232 -3.67 2.06 -13.29
C GLY A 232 -2.92 2.65 -14.49
N LEU A 233 -1.80 2.04 -14.89
CA LEU A 233 -1.04 2.46 -16.08
C LEU A 233 -1.92 2.39 -17.35
N HIS A 234 -2.63 1.29 -17.53
CA HIS A 234 -3.54 1.09 -18.67
C HIS A 234 -4.77 2.00 -18.60
N ASN A 235 -5.30 2.33 -17.40
CA ASN A 235 -6.39 3.30 -17.24
C ASN A 235 -6.07 4.65 -17.90
N VAL A 236 -4.80 5.06 -17.90
CA VAL A 236 -4.36 6.31 -18.50
C VAL A 236 -3.99 6.12 -19.97
N LEU A 237 -3.02 5.26 -20.26
CA LEU A 237 -2.43 5.19 -21.60
C LEU A 237 -3.37 4.58 -22.65
N ASP A 238 -4.27 3.69 -22.24
CA ASP A 238 -5.24 3.08 -23.13
C ASP A 238 -6.32 4.05 -23.65
N GLN A 239 -6.45 5.22 -23.04
CA GLN A 239 -7.35 6.27 -23.52
C GLN A 239 -6.83 6.92 -24.81
N ALA A 240 -5.53 6.79 -25.10
CA ALA A 240 -4.89 7.34 -26.28
C ALA A 240 -3.94 6.32 -26.95
N LYS A 241 -4.46 5.10 -27.25
CA LYS A 241 -3.69 3.96 -27.81
C LYS A 241 -2.99 4.28 -29.14
N ASP A 242 -3.50 5.24 -29.89
CA ASP A 242 -2.84 5.70 -31.14
C ASP A 242 -1.55 6.45 -30.83
N LYS A 243 -1.44 7.07 -29.66
CA LYS A 243 -0.27 7.83 -29.22
C LYS A 243 0.69 6.99 -28.39
N TYR A 244 0.17 6.20 -27.43
CA TYR A 244 0.99 5.42 -26.51
C TYR A 244 0.88 3.94 -26.86
N LYS A 245 2.01 3.36 -27.28
CA LYS A 245 2.06 1.98 -27.77
C LYS A 245 2.93 1.14 -26.86
N PHE A 246 2.33 0.15 -26.23
CA PHE A 246 3.11 -0.88 -25.56
C PHE A 246 3.81 -1.75 -26.58
N VAL A 247 5.14 -1.66 -26.63
CA VAL A 247 6.01 -2.42 -27.53
C VAL A 247 6.56 -3.68 -26.86
N PHE A 248 6.44 -3.74 -25.53
CA PHE A 248 6.79 -4.89 -24.72
C PHE A 248 6.04 -4.81 -23.39
N GLU A 249 5.44 -5.93 -22.97
CA GLU A 249 4.83 -6.09 -21.65
C GLU A 249 5.03 -7.52 -21.19
N ASP A 250 5.69 -7.70 -20.04
CA ASP A 250 5.81 -9.01 -19.40
C ASP A 250 6.21 -8.84 -17.92
N THR A 251 6.06 -9.94 -17.14
CA THR A 251 6.37 -9.94 -15.72
C THR A 251 7.84 -10.16 -15.44
N ALA A 252 8.49 -9.21 -14.79
CA ALA A 252 9.82 -9.38 -14.19
C ALA A 252 9.75 -9.66 -12.66
N GLY A 253 8.52 -9.85 -12.11
CA GLY A 253 8.28 -10.44 -10.80
C GLY A 253 8.83 -9.65 -9.61
N PHE A 254 8.97 -8.32 -9.71
CA PHE A 254 9.60 -7.45 -8.73
C PHE A 254 11.10 -7.73 -8.48
N ASP A 255 11.75 -8.43 -9.40
CA ASP A 255 13.12 -8.93 -9.26
C ASP A 255 14.10 -8.14 -10.13
N ARG A 256 15.19 -7.65 -9.53
CA ARG A 256 16.23 -6.83 -10.21
C ARG A 256 16.91 -7.59 -11.35
N SER A 257 17.29 -8.84 -11.09
CA SER A 257 18.00 -9.66 -12.09
C SER A 257 17.10 -9.98 -13.28
N LYS A 258 15.81 -10.25 -13.03
CA LYS A 258 14.83 -10.42 -14.10
C LYS A 258 14.56 -9.12 -14.86
N GLY A 259 14.48 -7.98 -14.15
CA GLY A 259 14.36 -6.66 -14.77
C GLY A 259 15.53 -6.38 -15.74
N LEU A 260 16.77 -6.70 -15.32
CA LEU A 260 17.96 -6.63 -16.18
C LEU A 260 17.82 -7.56 -17.40
N ALA A 261 17.64 -8.86 -17.17
CA ALA A 261 17.64 -9.86 -18.22
C ALA A 261 16.51 -9.63 -19.25
N MET A 262 15.31 -9.26 -18.80
CA MET A 262 14.20 -8.97 -19.70
C MET A 262 14.43 -7.71 -20.52
N THR A 263 15.00 -6.67 -19.90
CA THR A 263 15.34 -5.44 -20.62
C THR A 263 16.40 -5.69 -21.68
N GLU A 264 17.46 -6.44 -21.36
CA GLU A 264 18.50 -6.85 -22.33
C GLU A 264 17.92 -7.63 -23.49
N SER A 265 17.06 -8.61 -23.20
CA SER A 265 16.42 -9.46 -24.21
C SER A 265 15.48 -8.65 -25.10
N ALA A 266 14.62 -7.81 -24.51
CA ALA A 266 13.70 -6.97 -25.26
C ALA A 266 14.43 -5.99 -26.18
N LEU A 267 15.45 -5.28 -25.66
CA LEU A 267 16.25 -4.35 -26.44
C LEU A 267 17.06 -5.03 -27.55
N ALA A 268 17.43 -6.29 -27.40
CA ALA A 268 18.11 -7.05 -28.46
C ALA A 268 17.17 -7.38 -29.63
N GLY A 269 15.88 -7.58 -29.36
CA GLY A 269 14.86 -7.87 -30.37
C GLY A 269 14.25 -6.66 -31.04
N MET A 270 14.46 -5.45 -30.51
CA MET A 270 13.86 -4.20 -31.03
C MET A 270 14.77 -3.53 -32.06
N ALA A 271 14.19 -3.06 -33.18
CA ALA A 271 14.91 -2.26 -34.16
C ALA A 271 15.27 -0.85 -33.62
N THR A 272 14.41 -0.30 -32.78
CA THR A 272 14.62 0.97 -32.07
C THR A 272 14.28 0.77 -30.59
N PRO A 273 15.08 1.33 -29.66
CA PRO A 273 14.73 1.31 -28.24
C PRO A 273 13.37 1.98 -27.98
N PRO A 274 12.66 1.60 -26.90
CA PRO A 274 11.45 2.30 -26.50
C PRO A 274 11.77 3.73 -26.04
N ASP A 275 10.77 4.62 -26.07
CA ASP A 275 10.92 5.98 -25.54
C ASP A 275 10.97 5.98 -24.02
N VAL A 276 10.24 5.05 -23.39
CA VAL A 276 10.16 4.92 -21.94
C VAL A 276 10.07 3.45 -21.51
N ILE A 277 10.78 3.12 -20.44
CA ILE A 277 10.59 1.90 -19.65
C ILE A 277 9.87 2.29 -18.37
N VAL A 278 8.74 1.67 -18.12
CA VAL A 278 8.02 1.75 -16.85
C VAL A 278 8.12 0.41 -16.14
N ALA A 279 8.54 0.42 -14.90
CA ALA A 279 8.69 -0.77 -14.06
C ALA A 279 7.73 -0.68 -12.87
N ALA A 280 7.11 -1.79 -12.52
CA ALA A 280 6.18 -1.84 -11.40
C ALA A 280 6.87 -1.72 -10.03
N ASN A 281 8.23 -1.79 -9.96
CA ASN A 281 9.01 -1.40 -8.79
C ASN A 281 10.42 -0.91 -9.15
N ASP A 282 11.12 -0.33 -8.18
CA ASP A 282 12.47 0.21 -8.37
C ASP A 282 13.55 -0.88 -8.52
N ASP A 283 13.38 -2.07 -7.93
CA ASP A 283 14.34 -3.15 -8.16
C ASP A 283 14.40 -3.54 -9.64
N MET A 284 13.25 -3.70 -10.29
CA MET A 284 13.21 -3.95 -11.73
C MET A 284 13.71 -2.75 -12.53
N ALA A 285 13.38 -1.52 -12.11
CA ALA A 285 13.89 -0.30 -12.76
C ALA A 285 15.41 -0.20 -12.67
N LEU A 286 16.01 -0.51 -11.52
CA LEU A 286 17.46 -0.54 -11.35
C LEU A 286 18.12 -1.63 -12.19
N GLY A 287 17.47 -2.80 -12.36
CA GLY A 287 17.90 -3.81 -13.31
C GLY A 287 17.87 -3.31 -14.75
N ALA A 288 16.76 -2.67 -15.15
CA ALA A 288 16.63 -2.06 -16.48
C ALA A 288 17.66 -0.94 -16.71
N LEU A 289 17.98 -0.15 -15.67
CA LEU A 289 19.00 0.89 -15.71
C LEU A 289 20.38 0.32 -16.09
N GLU A 290 20.78 -0.81 -15.56
CA GLU A 290 22.05 -1.46 -15.91
C GLU A 290 22.05 -1.92 -17.39
N ALA A 291 20.93 -2.47 -17.89
CA ALA A 291 20.79 -2.81 -19.31
C ALA A 291 20.90 -1.57 -20.22
N LEU A 292 20.27 -0.47 -19.84
CA LEU A 292 20.37 0.82 -20.56
C LEU A 292 21.80 1.37 -20.57
N LYS A 293 22.48 1.28 -19.42
CA LYS A 293 23.88 1.68 -19.27
C LYS A 293 24.81 0.90 -20.20
N ALA A 294 24.69 -0.43 -20.21
CA ALA A 294 25.48 -1.32 -21.06
C ALA A 294 25.35 -1.00 -22.56
N ARG A 295 24.22 -0.43 -22.97
CA ARG A 295 23.91 -0.06 -24.36
C ARG A 295 24.09 1.43 -24.69
N ASN A 296 24.60 2.25 -23.74
CA ASN A 296 24.72 3.71 -23.88
C ASN A 296 23.36 4.38 -24.18
N LEU A 297 22.28 3.91 -23.53
CA LEU A 297 20.91 4.42 -23.66
C LEU A 297 20.44 5.25 -22.46
N LEU A 298 21.28 5.43 -21.42
CA LEU A 298 20.97 6.29 -20.28
C LEU A 298 20.64 7.71 -20.78
N GLY A 299 19.55 8.29 -20.24
CA GLY A 299 19.05 9.61 -20.63
C GLY A 299 18.32 9.65 -21.97
N LYS A 300 18.56 8.69 -22.87
CA LYS A 300 17.83 8.56 -24.16
C LYS A 300 16.50 7.87 -23.99
N VAL A 301 16.47 6.78 -23.21
CA VAL A 301 15.25 6.09 -22.79
C VAL A 301 14.88 6.59 -21.41
N LYS A 302 13.65 7.06 -21.22
CA LYS A 302 13.16 7.45 -19.89
C LYS A 302 12.88 6.21 -19.05
N LEU A 303 13.17 6.30 -17.74
CA LEU A 303 13.00 5.18 -16.83
C LEU A 303 12.17 5.62 -15.62
N ILE A 304 11.06 4.94 -15.38
CA ILE A 304 10.12 5.22 -14.29
C ILE A 304 9.97 3.96 -13.45
N GLY A 305 10.25 4.07 -12.15
CA GLY A 305 10.11 3.01 -11.17
C GLY A 305 8.91 3.21 -10.23
N PHE A 306 8.96 2.53 -9.10
CA PHE A 306 7.99 2.61 -8.01
C PHE A 306 8.67 2.19 -6.70
N ASP A 307 8.31 2.70 -5.53
CA ASP A 307 8.77 2.43 -4.16
C ASP A 307 9.66 3.53 -3.56
N ALA A 308 10.24 4.40 -4.37
CA ALA A 308 11.20 5.41 -3.94
C ALA A 308 12.36 4.82 -3.10
N LEU A 309 12.93 3.71 -3.56
CA LEU A 309 14.10 3.12 -2.90
C LEU A 309 15.26 4.12 -2.86
N PRO A 310 16.09 4.15 -1.81
CA PRO A 310 17.21 5.09 -1.69
C PRO A 310 18.16 5.04 -2.88
N GLU A 311 18.44 3.85 -3.44
CA GLU A 311 19.26 3.70 -4.62
C GLU A 311 18.61 4.35 -5.86
N ALA A 312 17.30 4.15 -6.08
CA ALA A 312 16.55 4.78 -7.17
C ALA A 312 16.50 6.31 -7.02
N LEU A 313 16.29 6.82 -5.80
CA LEU A 313 16.37 8.26 -5.51
C LEU A 313 17.75 8.82 -5.84
N GLY A 314 18.82 8.08 -5.54
CA GLY A 314 20.20 8.40 -5.94
C GLY A 314 20.35 8.48 -7.47
N GLN A 315 19.75 7.53 -8.22
CA GLN A 315 19.78 7.53 -9.68
C GLN A 315 18.95 8.67 -10.28
N ILE A 316 17.83 9.06 -9.65
CA ILE A 316 17.06 10.23 -10.06
C ILE A 316 17.87 11.52 -9.85
N ARG A 317 18.54 11.65 -8.69
CA ARG A 317 19.44 12.78 -8.40
C ARG A 317 20.61 12.86 -9.40
N ALA A 318 21.13 11.73 -9.84
CA ALA A 318 22.19 11.64 -10.85
C ALA A 318 21.69 11.83 -12.30
N GLY A 319 20.38 11.92 -12.55
CA GLY A 319 19.78 12.05 -13.87
C GLY A 319 19.74 10.76 -14.70
N ASN A 320 20.03 9.59 -14.10
CA ASN A 320 20.03 8.29 -14.77
C ASN A 320 18.64 7.64 -14.79
N GLN A 321 17.81 7.88 -13.77
CA GLN A 321 16.40 7.50 -13.70
C GLN A 321 15.53 8.76 -13.73
N THR A 322 14.39 8.69 -14.40
CA THR A 322 13.52 9.86 -14.60
C THR A 322 12.64 10.13 -13.39
N ALA A 323 12.07 9.09 -12.83
CA ALA A 323 11.15 9.17 -11.69
C ALA A 323 10.96 7.82 -11.00
N THR A 324 10.38 7.88 -9.82
CA THR A 324 9.79 6.76 -9.11
C THR A 324 8.46 7.19 -8.48
N ILE A 325 7.64 6.24 -8.03
CA ILE A 325 6.42 6.54 -7.29
C ILE A 325 6.64 6.20 -5.81
N GLU A 326 6.52 7.20 -4.95
CA GLU A 326 6.56 7.03 -3.49
C GLU A 326 5.23 6.47 -3.00
N GLN A 327 5.28 5.44 -2.17
CA GLN A 327 4.11 4.79 -1.58
C GLN A 327 4.10 4.79 -0.03
N MET A 328 5.07 5.40 0.59
CA MET A 328 5.20 5.59 2.05
C MET A 328 5.13 4.28 2.87
N PRO A 329 6.06 3.31 2.65
CA PRO A 329 6.02 2.00 3.31
C PRO A 329 6.04 2.10 4.85
N GLY A 330 6.84 2.99 5.42
CA GLY A 330 6.85 3.23 6.86
C GLY A 330 5.51 3.77 7.38
N GLY A 331 4.85 4.65 6.62
CA GLY A 331 3.51 5.14 6.95
C GLY A 331 2.47 4.03 6.97
N GLN A 332 2.52 3.10 6.01
CA GLN A 332 1.61 1.96 5.93
C GLN A 332 1.74 1.05 7.16
N VAL A 333 2.94 0.59 7.47
CA VAL A 333 3.14 -0.37 8.58
C VAL A 333 2.89 0.25 9.95
N ARG A 334 3.26 1.52 10.16
CA ARG A 334 2.95 2.23 11.41
C ARG A 334 1.44 2.34 11.61
N GLY A 335 0.70 2.75 10.58
CA GLY A 335 -0.76 2.83 10.64
C GLY A 335 -1.43 1.48 10.87
N ALA A 336 -0.93 0.43 10.24
CA ALA A 336 -1.44 -0.93 10.40
C ALA A 336 -1.21 -1.48 11.82
N LEU A 337 0.01 -1.34 12.36
CA LEU A 337 0.33 -1.79 13.72
C LEU A 337 -0.46 -1.01 14.77
N GLN A 338 -0.56 0.32 14.63
CA GLN A 338 -1.35 1.16 15.54
C GLN A 338 -2.83 0.76 15.54
N ALA A 339 -3.42 0.49 14.37
CA ALA A 339 -4.80 0.03 14.26
C ALA A 339 -5.02 -1.33 14.95
N LEU A 340 -4.09 -2.27 14.76
CA LEU A 340 -4.14 -3.60 15.39
C LEU A 340 -4.03 -3.47 16.93
N VAL A 341 -3.06 -2.72 17.43
CA VAL A 341 -2.82 -2.54 18.88
C VAL A 341 -3.99 -1.82 19.55
N ALA A 342 -4.55 -0.77 18.93
CA ALA A 342 -5.72 -0.07 19.44
C ALA A 342 -6.93 -1.01 19.59
N PHE A 343 -7.09 -1.94 18.65
CA PHE A 343 -8.15 -2.95 18.77
C PHE A 343 -7.85 -3.96 19.87
N LEU A 344 -6.61 -4.45 19.99
CA LEU A 344 -6.23 -5.46 20.98
C LEU A 344 -6.26 -4.96 22.43
N ARG A 345 -5.95 -3.68 22.65
CA ARG A 345 -5.93 -3.06 23.98
C ARG A 345 -7.28 -2.49 24.37
N ASP A 346 -7.92 -1.75 23.46
CA ASP A 346 -9.08 -0.90 23.75
C ASP A 346 -10.37 -1.37 23.06
N GLY A 347 -10.32 -2.41 22.22
CA GLY A 347 -11.45 -2.82 21.38
C GLY A 347 -11.81 -1.81 20.29
N LYS A 348 -10.95 -0.82 20.04
CA LYS A 348 -11.23 0.28 19.11
C LYS A 348 -10.98 -0.20 17.67
N LYS A 349 -12.07 -0.32 16.90
CA LYS A 349 -11.97 -0.60 15.46
C LYS A 349 -11.55 0.65 14.69
N PRO A 350 -10.80 0.50 13.58
CA PRO A 350 -10.53 1.61 12.68
C PRO A 350 -11.84 2.15 12.06
N ASP A 351 -11.89 3.45 11.79
CA ASP A 351 -13.06 4.12 11.20
C ASP A 351 -13.40 3.58 9.79
N LYS A 352 -12.40 3.06 9.10
CA LYS A 352 -12.53 2.44 7.78
C LYS A 352 -11.77 1.13 7.78
N GLN A 353 -12.34 0.09 7.18
CA GLN A 353 -11.67 -1.20 7.00
C GLN A 353 -10.52 -1.08 5.98
N VAL A 354 -10.66 -0.26 4.94
CA VAL A 354 -9.62 -0.04 3.92
C VAL A 354 -9.08 1.37 4.05
N ILE A 355 -7.78 1.47 4.34
CA ILE A 355 -7.04 2.71 4.56
C ILE A 355 -5.92 2.77 3.51
N LEU A 356 -6.10 3.62 2.50
CA LEU A 356 -5.13 3.74 1.40
C LEU A 356 -4.42 5.09 1.44
N LEU A 357 -3.09 5.04 1.42
CA LEU A 357 -2.23 6.20 1.20
C LEU A 357 -2.18 6.52 -0.30
N THR A 358 -2.22 7.81 -0.64
CA THR A 358 -2.14 8.22 -2.05
C THR A 358 -0.68 8.30 -2.49
N PRO A 359 -0.23 7.48 -3.46
CA PRO A 359 1.13 7.54 -3.98
C PRO A 359 1.41 8.85 -4.71
N ILE A 360 2.67 9.29 -4.71
CA ILE A 360 3.11 10.50 -5.39
C ILE A 360 4.31 10.23 -6.30
N ALA A 361 4.32 10.86 -7.48
CA ALA A 361 5.47 10.79 -8.38
C ALA A 361 6.63 11.63 -7.84
N ILE A 362 7.79 11.01 -7.68
CA ILE A 362 9.05 11.64 -7.29
C ILE A 362 9.94 11.79 -8.52
N THR A 363 10.37 13.01 -8.76
CA THR A 363 11.31 13.41 -9.81
C THR A 363 12.46 14.22 -9.20
N SER A 364 13.41 14.67 -10.00
CA SER A 364 14.46 15.59 -9.54
C SER A 364 13.93 16.87 -8.87
N ASP A 365 12.71 17.30 -9.24
CA ASP A 365 12.14 18.57 -8.77
C ASP A 365 11.57 18.48 -7.35
N ASN A 366 11.22 17.26 -6.89
CA ASN A 366 10.55 17.06 -5.61
C ASN A 366 11.10 15.88 -4.78
N LEU A 367 12.39 15.56 -4.92
CA LEU A 367 13.06 14.51 -4.17
C LEU A 367 12.84 14.59 -2.65
N ASN A 368 12.69 15.81 -2.12
CA ASN A 368 12.46 16.06 -0.68
C ASN A 368 11.13 15.54 -0.16
N GLN A 369 10.22 15.07 -1.03
CA GLN A 369 8.96 14.45 -0.64
C GLN A 369 9.06 12.93 -0.44
N ALA A 370 10.20 12.32 -0.81
CA ALA A 370 10.41 10.89 -0.61
C ALA A 370 10.71 10.57 0.87
N GLU A 371 10.01 9.57 1.43
CA GLU A 371 10.14 9.15 2.84
C GLU A 371 11.58 8.78 3.18
N ARG A 372 12.30 8.16 2.24
CA ARG A 372 13.63 7.56 2.44
C ARG A 372 14.78 8.40 1.87
N LEU A 373 14.57 9.69 1.58
CA LEU A 373 15.63 10.53 0.98
C LEU A 373 16.89 10.63 1.86
N ASN A 374 16.74 10.63 3.17
CA ASN A 374 17.85 10.69 4.12
C ASN A 374 18.71 9.42 4.16
N GLU A 375 18.27 8.31 3.55
CA GLU A 375 19.04 7.07 3.42
C GLU A 375 19.90 7.04 2.14
N VAL A 376 19.76 8.03 1.26
CA VAL A 376 20.53 8.12 0.01
C VAL A 376 21.99 8.47 0.31
N LYS A 377 22.87 7.57 -0.07
CA LYS A 377 24.35 7.70 0.10
C LYS A 377 24.99 8.60 -0.93
#